data_40252f882d67d54f156cc743dffdef16
#
_entry.id   40252f882d67d54f156cc743dffdef16
#
_cell.length_a   1.000
_cell.length_b   1.000
_cell.length_c   1.000
_cell.angle_alpha   90.00
_cell.angle_beta   90.00
_cell.angle_gamma   90.00
#
_symmetry.space_group_name_H-M   'P 1'
#
loop_
_entity.id
_entity.type
_entity.pdbx_description
1 polymer ?
#
loop_
_entity_poly.entity_id
_entity_poly.type
_entity_poly.pdbx_seq_one_letter_code
_entity_poly.pdbx_strand_id
1 'polypeptide(L)'
;MVKKVAVLYGGSSSERNVSLMSGKAVSQALKRKGYDVIDIDVDHSFDITSLPSLKIEKAFLALHGGDGEDGTLQAALQLLKIPYTGSDHRASAVGIDKAMTKKVWQASGITTPRFFELNLSSYNPDSLLEHIQDYSFPLVVKPATQGCSIGINKAHNIKELHSFIEEAFIYEDKILIEQYISGREFTVGILDQQVLPTVEITHSHSFFSHEAKFKAADTQYHCPAELSADQEEIIRALALSAFRAINASGWGRVDIIADENGYFYAIEVNTAPGMTTRSVFPLATEQLGIDFDDTVEAILRCA
;
A
#
# COMPACT_ATOMS: atom_id res chain seq x y z
N MET A 1 5.88 32.84 10.78
CA MET A 1 4.72 32.26 11.49
C MET A 1 4.93 30.77 11.56
N VAL A 2 4.63 30.13 12.68
CA VAL A 2 4.68 28.68 12.83
C VAL A 2 3.58 28.10 11.95
N LYS A 3 3.92 27.14 11.07
CA LYS A 3 2.97 26.53 10.16
C LYS A 3 2.05 25.57 10.91
N LYS A 4 0.75 25.76 10.79
CA LYS A 4 -0.26 24.96 11.46
C LYS A 4 -0.68 23.77 10.59
N VAL A 5 -0.48 22.56 11.08
CA VAL A 5 -0.70 21.31 10.33
C VAL A 5 -1.61 20.40 11.12
N ALA A 6 -2.59 19.77 10.47
CA ALA A 6 -3.34 18.66 11.06
C ALA A 6 -2.66 17.34 10.71
N VAL A 7 -2.58 16.42 11.66
CA VAL A 7 -2.25 15.02 11.43
C VAL A 7 -3.52 14.21 11.61
N LEU A 8 -4.05 13.66 10.51
CA LEU A 8 -5.25 12.84 10.49
C LEU A 8 -4.85 11.36 10.55
N TYR A 9 -5.35 10.65 11.53
CA TYR A 9 -5.02 9.23 11.76
C TYR A 9 -6.21 8.48 12.39
N GLY A 10 -6.06 7.21 12.69
CA GLY A 10 -7.12 6.38 13.27
C GLY A 10 -7.96 5.72 12.17
N GLY A 11 -9.11 6.29 11.86
CA GLY A 11 -10.03 5.71 10.89
C GLY A 11 -10.85 4.55 11.44
N SER A 12 -11.68 3.94 10.59
CA SER A 12 -12.57 2.82 10.94
C SER A 12 -12.13 1.48 10.37
N SER A 13 -11.02 1.44 9.61
CA SER A 13 -10.52 0.23 8.96
C SER A 13 -9.93 -0.77 9.95
N SER A 14 -9.68 -1.98 9.49
CA SER A 14 -8.95 -3.02 10.24
C SER A 14 -7.52 -2.61 10.62
N GLU A 15 -6.96 -1.58 9.94
CA GLU A 15 -5.62 -1.06 10.17
C GLU A 15 -5.56 0.13 11.16
N ARG A 16 -6.69 0.44 11.84
CA ARG A 16 -6.78 1.55 12.79
C ARG A 16 -5.63 1.61 13.80
N ASN A 17 -5.23 0.48 14.36
CA ASN A 17 -4.13 0.44 15.34
C ASN A 17 -2.79 0.88 14.75
N VAL A 18 -2.50 0.49 13.52
CA VAL A 18 -1.29 0.89 12.79
C VAL A 18 -1.35 2.38 12.49
N SER A 19 -2.52 2.89 12.10
CA SER A 19 -2.75 4.31 11.85
C SER A 19 -2.55 5.16 13.10
N LEU A 20 -3.06 4.72 14.26
CA LEU A 20 -2.84 5.41 15.53
C LEU A 20 -1.35 5.50 15.91
N MET A 21 -0.58 4.43 15.65
CA MET A 21 0.88 4.44 15.87
C MET A 21 1.61 5.36 14.91
N SER A 22 1.29 5.28 13.61
CA SER A 22 1.87 6.13 12.56
C SER A 22 1.56 7.60 12.83
N GLY A 23 0.29 7.94 13.10
CA GLY A 23 -0.13 9.32 13.37
C GLY A 23 0.57 9.93 14.57
N LYS A 24 0.71 9.18 15.67
CA LYS A 24 1.46 9.64 16.85
C LYS A 24 2.94 9.88 16.55
N ALA A 25 3.59 8.98 15.81
CA ALA A 25 4.99 9.14 15.43
C ALA A 25 5.19 10.36 14.52
N VAL A 26 4.34 10.53 13.50
CA VAL A 26 4.34 11.68 12.59
C VAL A 26 4.10 13.00 13.36
N SER A 27 3.09 13.04 14.23
CA SER A 27 2.80 14.23 15.04
C SER A 27 3.98 14.65 15.89
N GLN A 28 4.63 13.70 16.55
CA GLN A 28 5.82 13.99 17.37
C GLN A 28 6.98 14.49 16.53
N ALA A 29 7.21 13.92 15.33
CA ALA A 29 8.24 14.37 14.40
C ALA A 29 8.01 15.82 13.96
N LEU A 30 6.79 16.17 13.54
CA LEU A 30 6.43 17.53 13.13
C LEU A 30 6.55 18.53 14.28
N LYS A 31 6.18 18.15 15.51
CA LYS A 31 6.37 18.98 16.70
C LYS A 31 7.86 19.25 16.98
N ARG A 32 8.73 18.24 16.83
CA ARG A 32 10.20 18.43 16.94
C ARG A 32 10.75 19.36 15.85
N LYS A 33 10.15 19.32 14.66
CA LYS A 33 10.48 20.23 13.55
C LYS A 33 9.89 21.66 13.72
N GLY A 34 9.16 21.92 14.81
CA GLY A 34 8.65 23.26 15.14
C GLY A 34 7.31 23.61 14.48
N TYR A 35 6.56 22.65 13.98
CA TYR A 35 5.20 22.87 13.48
C TYR A 35 4.19 22.97 14.64
N ASP A 36 3.12 23.76 14.44
CA ASP A 36 1.93 23.78 15.30
C ASP A 36 1.00 22.63 14.85
N VAL A 37 1.01 21.53 15.57
CA VAL A 37 0.35 20.28 15.16
C VAL A 37 -0.95 20.08 15.90
N ILE A 38 -2.04 19.89 15.15
CA ILE A 38 -3.33 19.41 15.64
C ILE A 38 -3.45 17.92 15.34
N ASP A 39 -3.59 17.13 16.38
CA ASP A 39 -3.84 15.69 16.30
C ASP A 39 -5.34 15.42 16.13
N ILE A 40 -5.74 14.71 15.06
CA ILE A 40 -7.14 14.42 14.76
C ILE A 40 -7.31 12.92 14.55
N ASP A 41 -8.06 12.28 15.45
CA ASP A 41 -8.54 10.91 15.26
C ASP A 41 -9.78 10.93 14.37
N VAL A 42 -9.68 10.31 13.20
CA VAL A 42 -10.77 10.21 12.21
C VAL A 42 -11.62 8.99 12.53
N ASP A 43 -12.33 9.04 13.66
CA ASP A 43 -13.27 8.00 14.06
C ASP A 43 -14.70 8.29 13.54
N HIS A 44 -15.66 7.47 13.92
CA HIS A 44 -17.06 7.63 13.52
C HIS A 44 -17.72 8.95 13.96
N SER A 45 -17.12 9.66 14.92
CA SER A 45 -17.61 10.97 15.39
C SER A 45 -16.96 12.15 14.69
N PHE A 46 -15.97 11.89 13.83
CA PHE A 46 -15.23 12.94 13.12
C PHE A 46 -16.11 13.66 12.12
N ASP A 47 -16.22 14.98 12.27
CA ASP A 47 -16.89 15.85 11.33
C ASP A 47 -15.87 16.61 10.49
N ILE A 48 -15.69 16.19 9.23
CA ILE A 48 -14.75 16.79 8.29
C ILE A 48 -15.07 18.26 8.01
N THR A 49 -16.32 18.69 8.16
CA THR A 49 -16.74 20.10 7.94
C THR A 49 -16.19 21.04 9.01
N SER A 50 -15.67 20.51 10.12
CA SER A 50 -15.01 21.30 11.17
C SER A 50 -13.60 21.76 10.78
N LEU A 51 -12.91 21.07 9.85
CA LEU A 51 -11.52 21.35 9.48
C LEU A 51 -11.23 22.80 9.05
N PRO A 52 -12.06 23.48 8.24
CA PRO A 52 -11.81 24.86 7.85
C PRO A 52 -11.72 25.83 9.03
N SER A 53 -12.47 25.55 10.12
CA SER A 53 -12.45 26.40 11.34
C SER A 53 -11.12 26.35 12.07
N LEU A 54 -10.34 25.26 11.89
CA LEU A 54 -9.03 25.07 12.53
C LEU A 54 -7.92 25.92 11.87
N LYS A 55 -8.18 26.46 10.67
CA LYS A 55 -7.23 27.29 9.91
C LYS A 55 -5.87 26.61 9.72
N ILE A 56 -5.89 25.31 9.40
CA ILE A 56 -4.70 24.54 9.07
C ILE A 56 -4.20 24.89 7.67
N GLU A 57 -2.88 24.88 7.47
CA GLU A 57 -2.27 25.11 6.16
C GLU A 57 -2.23 23.84 5.31
N LYS A 58 -2.01 22.69 5.96
CA LYS A 58 -1.93 21.36 5.32
C LYS A 58 -2.42 20.27 6.27
N ALA A 59 -2.85 19.15 5.70
CA ALA A 59 -3.16 17.92 6.41
C ALA A 59 -2.12 16.84 6.08
N PHE A 60 -1.54 16.20 7.09
CA PHE A 60 -0.78 14.97 6.93
C PHE A 60 -1.71 13.78 7.12
N LEU A 61 -1.84 12.94 6.09
CA LEU A 61 -2.67 11.74 6.13
C LEU A 61 -1.82 10.56 6.60
N ALA A 62 -2.13 10.04 7.79
CA ALA A 62 -1.52 8.87 8.39
C ALA A 62 -2.54 7.75 8.64
N LEU A 63 -3.63 7.76 7.85
CA LEU A 63 -4.63 6.69 7.85
C LEU A 63 -4.17 5.56 6.94
N HIS A 64 -4.62 4.33 7.27
CA HIS A 64 -4.34 3.14 6.50
C HIS A 64 -5.63 2.36 6.27
N GLY A 65 -5.82 1.90 5.02
CA GLY A 65 -7.01 1.19 4.57
C GLY A 65 -8.31 2.02 4.62
N GLY A 66 -9.38 1.48 4.03
CA GLY A 66 -10.71 2.09 4.01
C GLY A 66 -10.72 3.52 3.51
N ASP A 67 -11.64 4.35 4.04
CA ASP A 67 -11.88 5.74 3.64
C ASP A 67 -10.62 6.63 3.70
N GLY A 68 -9.60 6.23 4.44
CA GLY A 68 -8.33 6.96 4.55
C GLY A 68 -7.41 6.76 3.35
N GLU A 69 -7.56 5.66 2.61
CA GLU A 69 -6.68 5.26 1.52
C GLU A 69 -7.40 5.05 0.19
N ASP A 70 -8.75 4.98 0.18
CA ASP A 70 -9.56 4.75 -1.02
C ASP A 70 -9.90 6.01 -1.83
N GLY A 71 -9.44 7.18 -1.39
CA GLY A 71 -9.70 8.46 -2.03
C GLY A 71 -10.87 9.25 -1.43
N THR A 72 -11.67 8.67 -0.55
CA THR A 72 -12.84 9.33 0.06
C THR A 72 -12.41 10.55 0.87
N LEU A 73 -11.48 10.40 1.79
CA LEU A 73 -10.95 11.52 2.60
C LEU A 73 -10.22 12.54 1.74
N GLN A 74 -9.44 12.09 0.76
CA GLN A 74 -8.72 12.94 -0.18
C GLN A 74 -9.68 13.81 -1.01
N ALA A 75 -10.78 13.25 -1.50
CA ALA A 75 -11.82 14.00 -2.23
C ALA A 75 -12.47 15.08 -1.35
N ALA A 76 -12.79 14.75 -0.11
CA ALA A 76 -13.38 15.69 0.84
C ALA A 76 -12.43 16.85 1.18
N LEU A 77 -11.14 16.57 1.43
CA LEU A 77 -10.12 17.60 1.65
C LEU A 77 -9.94 18.50 0.42
N GLN A 78 -9.99 17.92 -0.78
CA GLN A 78 -9.90 18.68 -2.02
C GLN A 78 -11.09 19.63 -2.19
N LEU A 79 -12.32 19.19 -1.88
CA LEU A 79 -13.50 20.05 -1.87
C LEU A 79 -13.37 21.20 -0.87
N LEU A 80 -12.80 20.95 0.30
CA LEU A 80 -12.53 21.94 1.33
C LEU A 80 -11.32 22.84 1.01
N LYS A 81 -10.60 22.57 -0.10
CA LYS A 81 -9.38 23.28 -0.52
C LYS A 81 -8.27 23.22 0.54
N ILE A 82 -8.17 22.13 1.27
CA ILE A 82 -7.12 21.86 2.25
C ILE A 82 -6.06 20.99 1.54
N PRO A 83 -4.82 21.48 1.36
CA PRO A 83 -3.72 20.68 0.85
C PRO A 83 -3.43 19.50 1.77
N TYR A 84 -3.09 18.34 1.21
CA TYR A 84 -2.82 17.12 1.99
C TYR A 84 -1.67 16.31 1.38
N THR A 85 -1.06 15.46 2.20
CA THR A 85 0.05 14.60 1.78
C THR A 85 -0.43 13.39 0.98
N GLY A 86 0.36 12.98 0.00
CA GLY A 86 0.14 11.75 -0.76
C GLY A 86 -0.63 11.95 -2.06
N SER A 87 -1.14 10.86 -2.56
CA SER A 87 -1.84 10.79 -3.86
C SER A 87 -3.22 11.44 -3.81
N ASP A 88 -3.69 11.91 -4.96
CA ASP A 88 -5.06 12.45 -5.07
C ASP A 88 -6.12 11.34 -4.95
N HIS A 89 -7.39 11.73 -4.84
CA HIS A 89 -8.50 10.79 -4.67
C HIS A 89 -8.62 9.75 -5.78
N ARG A 90 -8.23 10.10 -7.04
CA ARG A 90 -8.31 9.18 -8.18
C ARG A 90 -7.22 8.12 -8.11
N ALA A 91 -6.00 8.54 -7.83
CA ALA A 91 -4.87 7.64 -7.69
C ALA A 91 -5.04 6.73 -6.47
N SER A 92 -5.56 7.26 -5.36
CA SER A 92 -5.88 6.50 -4.16
C SER A 92 -6.95 5.43 -4.43
N ALA A 93 -8.05 5.80 -5.10
CA ALA A 93 -9.12 4.86 -5.45
C ALA A 93 -8.65 3.74 -6.40
N VAL A 94 -7.76 4.05 -7.34
CA VAL A 94 -7.14 3.03 -8.19
C VAL A 94 -6.15 2.19 -7.38
N GLY A 95 -5.30 2.83 -6.56
CA GLY A 95 -4.23 2.18 -5.82
C GLY A 95 -4.70 1.11 -4.84
N ILE A 96 -5.78 1.38 -4.11
CA ILE A 96 -6.34 0.43 -3.15
C ILE A 96 -6.98 -0.80 -3.84
N ASP A 97 -7.54 -0.61 -5.04
CA ASP A 97 -8.16 -1.68 -5.83
C ASP A 97 -7.11 -2.43 -6.66
N LYS A 98 -6.66 -3.58 -6.15
CA LYS A 98 -5.62 -4.40 -6.78
C LYS A 98 -5.99 -4.83 -8.20
N ALA A 99 -7.27 -5.12 -8.46
CA ALA A 99 -7.72 -5.52 -9.79
C ALA A 99 -7.65 -4.34 -10.77
N MET A 100 -8.09 -3.14 -10.34
CA MET A 100 -8.02 -1.94 -11.16
C MET A 100 -6.57 -1.50 -11.40
N THR A 101 -5.74 -1.49 -10.35
CA THR A 101 -4.30 -1.20 -10.44
C THR A 101 -3.63 -2.09 -11.48
N LYS A 102 -3.85 -3.41 -11.41
CA LYS A 102 -3.25 -4.36 -12.35
C LYS A 102 -3.75 -4.19 -13.78
N LYS A 103 -5.02 -3.85 -14.00
CA LYS A 103 -5.54 -3.50 -15.33
C LYS A 103 -4.84 -2.27 -15.92
N VAL A 104 -4.65 -1.22 -15.11
CA VAL A 104 -3.89 -0.02 -15.52
C VAL A 104 -2.44 -0.40 -15.83
N TRP A 105 -1.81 -1.21 -15.00
CA TRP A 105 -0.44 -1.69 -15.22
C TRP A 105 -0.30 -2.50 -16.51
N GLN A 106 -1.20 -3.44 -16.77
CA GLN A 106 -1.20 -4.20 -18.02
C GLN A 106 -1.34 -3.29 -19.25
N ALA A 107 -2.27 -2.33 -19.19
CA ALA A 107 -2.46 -1.36 -20.27
C ALA A 107 -1.24 -0.44 -20.48
N SER A 108 -0.41 -0.26 -19.44
CA SER A 108 0.81 0.55 -19.45
C SER A 108 2.07 -0.28 -19.71
N GLY A 109 1.97 -1.58 -19.98
CA GLY A 109 3.10 -2.47 -20.24
C GLY A 109 3.93 -2.81 -19.00
N ILE A 110 3.37 -2.67 -17.80
CA ILE A 110 4.04 -2.98 -16.53
C ILE A 110 3.82 -4.46 -16.21
N THR A 111 4.92 -5.15 -15.92
CA THR A 111 4.91 -6.57 -15.59
C THR A 111 4.26 -6.79 -14.22
N THR A 112 3.18 -7.59 -14.20
CA THR A 112 2.45 -8.03 -13.02
C THR A 112 2.01 -9.48 -13.21
N PRO A 113 1.82 -10.29 -12.14
CA PRO A 113 1.31 -11.65 -12.30
C PRO A 113 0.01 -11.67 -13.10
N ARG A 114 -0.16 -12.70 -13.94
CA ARG A 114 -1.44 -12.92 -14.64
C ARG A 114 -2.55 -13.03 -13.60
N PHE A 115 -3.70 -12.43 -13.89
CA PHE A 115 -4.82 -12.41 -12.97
C PHE A 115 -6.16 -12.35 -13.71
N PHE A 116 -7.21 -12.67 -12.99
CA PHE A 116 -8.59 -12.34 -13.33
C PHE A 116 -9.36 -11.96 -12.07
N GLU A 117 -10.45 -11.23 -12.24
CA GLU A 117 -11.34 -10.86 -11.14
C GLU A 117 -12.62 -11.68 -11.16
N LEU A 118 -13.17 -11.89 -9.98
CA LEU A 118 -14.50 -12.45 -9.79
C LEU A 118 -15.33 -11.49 -8.96
N ASN A 119 -16.62 -11.39 -9.31
CA ASN A 119 -17.61 -10.64 -8.55
C ASN A 119 -18.66 -11.60 -8.01
N LEU A 120 -19.01 -11.48 -6.75
CA LEU A 120 -19.97 -12.36 -6.06
C LEU A 120 -21.31 -12.44 -6.82
N SER A 121 -21.80 -11.31 -7.35
CA SER A 121 -23.08 -11.22 -8.08
C SER A 121 -23.10 -12.00 -9.40
N SER A 122 -21.95 -12.29 -10.00
CA SER A 122 -21.81 -13.00 -11.28
C SER A 122 -21.02 -14.30 -11.17
N TYR A 123 -20.54 -14.64 -9.97
CA TYR A 123 -19.73 -15.84 -9.77
C TYR A 123 -20.56 -17.11 -10.00
N ASN A 124 -20.05 -17.97 -10.88
CA ASN A 124 -20.58 -19.30 -11.12
C ASN A 124 -19.46 -20.33 -10.91
N PRO A 125 -19.54 -21.19 -9.88
CA PRO A 125 -18.53 -22.21 -9.62
C PRO A 125 -18.28 -23.16 -10.81
N ASP A 126 -19.31 -23.47 -11.60
CA ASP A 126 -19.20 -24.39 -12.73
C ASP A 126 -18.35 -23.82 -13.88
N SER A 127 -18.26 -22.48 -14.00
CA SER A 127 -17.43 -21.81 -15.02
C SER A 127 -15.99 -21.59 -14.58
N LEU A 128 -15.63 -21.88 -13.33
CA LEU A 128 -14.29 -21.59 -12.81
C LEU A 128 -13.19 -22.30 -13.59
N LEU A 129 -13.43 -23.54 -14.02
CA LEU A 129 -12.45 -24.30 -14.81
C LEU A 129 -12.09 -23.62 -16.14
N GLU A 130 -13.05 -22.93 -16.77
CA GLU A 130 -12.81 -22.17 -18.01
C GLU A 130 -11.91 -20.95 -17.75
N HIS A 131 -12.07 -20.30 -16.59
CA HIS A 131 -11.25 -19.14 -16.22
C HIS A 131 -9.80 -19.52 -15.93
N ILE A 132 -9.55 -20.71 -15.38
CA ILE A 132 -8.21 -21.14 -14.96
C ILE A 132 -7.50 -22.04 -15.98
N GLN A 133 -8.09 -22.34 -17.14
CA GLN A 133 -7.50 -23.26 -18.14
C GLN A 133 -6.06 -22.91 -18.55
N ASP A 134 -5.73 -21.61 -18.52
CA ASP A 134 -4.40 -21.09 -18.87
C ASP A 134 -3.53 -20.77 -17.64
N TYR A 135 -3.97 -21.16 -16.44
CA TYR A 135 -3.24 -20.92 -15.20
C TYR A 135 -2.68 -22.23 -14.65
N SER A 136 -1.62 -22.12 -13.87
CA SER A 136 -1.00 -23.24 -13.16
C SER A 136 -1.10 -23.05 -11.66
N PHE A 137 -1.41 -24.11 -10.93
CA PHE A 137 -1.31 -24.06 -9.46
C PHE A 137 0.15 -23.95 -9.01
N PRO A 138 0.42 -23.26 -7.91
CA PRO A 138 -0.57 -22.61 -7.02
C PRO A 138 -1.10 -21.29 -7.56
N LEU A 139 -2.30 -20.92 -7.11
CA LEU A 139 -2.95 -19.63 -7.37
C LEU A 139 -3.15 -18.87 -6.06
N VAL A 140 -3.13 -17.54 -6.12
CA VAL A 140 -3.43 -16.67 -4.97
C VAL A 140 -4.82 -16.09 -5.12
N VAL A 141 -5.64 -16.25 -4.09
CA VAL A 141 -6.97 -15.63 -3.95
C VAL A 141 -6.87 -14.49 -2.96
N LYS A 142 -7.38 -13.31 -3.30
CA LYS A 142 -7.37 -12.15 -2.40
C LYS A 142 -8.53 -11.21 -2.66
N PRO A 143 -9.10 -10.59 -1.61
CA PRO A 143 -10.03 -9.47 -1.77
C PRO A 143 -9.37 -8.31 -2.52
N ALA A 144 -10.14 -7.58 -3.31
CA ALA A 144 -9.58 -6.56 -4.21
C ALA A 144 -9.05 -5.33 -3.46
N THR A 145 -9.71 -4.91 -2.36
CA THR A 145 -9.36 -3.66 -1.66
C THR A 145 -8.88 -3.84 -0.22
N GLN A 146 -8.86 -5.09 0.31
CA GLN A 146 -8.37 -5.32 1.66
C GLN A 146 -6.84 -5.18 1.75
N GLY A 147 -6.40 -4.50 2.82
CA GLY A 147 -4.99 -4.37 3.18
C GLY A 147 -4.48 -5.51 4.07
N CYS A 148 -3.24 -5.41 4.51
CA CYS A 148 -2.63 -6.26 5.56
C CYS A 148 -2.77 -7.77 5.34
N SER A 149 -2.83 -8.25 4.11
CA SER A 149 -2.99 -9.67 3.76
C SER A 149 -4.27 -10.33 4.32
N ILE A 150 -5.31 -9.56 4.62
CA ILE A 150 -6.60 -10.09 5.09
C ILE A 150 -7.27 -10.84 3.95
N GLY A 151 -7.71 -12.07 4.20
CA GLY A 151 -8.41 -12.91 3.23
C GLY A 151 -7.54 -13.40 2.08
N ILE A 152 -6.20 -13.28 2.18
CA ILE A 152 -5.29 -13.78 1.14
C ILE A 152 -4.96 -15.24 1.41
N ASN A 153 -5.21 -16.09 0.42
CA ASN A 153 -4.96 -17.52 0.48
C ASN A 153 -4.24 -18.04 -0.77
N LYS A 154 -3.41 -19.07 -0.60
CA LYS A 154 -2.68 -19.76 -1.68
C LYS A 154 -3.27 -21.13 -1.91
N ALA A 155 -3.93 -21.31 -3.05
CA ALA A 155 -4.57 -22.56 -3.46
C ALA A 155 -3.59 -23.42 -4.26
N HIS A 156 -3.44 -24.68 -3.89
CA HIS A 156 -2.60 -25.67 -4.59
C HIS A 156 -3.38 -26.57 -5.52
N ASN A 157 -4.70 -26.54 -5.46
CA ASN A 157 -5.59 -27.35 -6.29
C ASN A 157 -6.97 -26.69 -6.40
N ILE A 158 -7.81 -27.22 -7.28
CA ILE A 158 -9.14 -26.67 -7.55
C ILE A 158 -10.06 -26.69 -6.32
N LYS A 159 -9.95 -27.68 -5.43
CA LYS A 159 -10.78 -27.78 -4.23
C LYS A 159 -10.45 -26.66 -3.24
N GLU A 160 -9.15 -26.41 -3.02
CA GLU A 160 -8.70 -25.30 -2.19
C GLU A 160 -9.10 -23.96 -2.82
N LEU A 161 -8.99 -23.83 -4.16
CA LEU A 161 -9.38 -22.63 -4.87
C LEU A 161 -10.84 -22.26 -4.63
N HIS A 162 -11.77 -23.23 -4.75
CA HIS A 162 -13.19 -23.00 -4.44
C HIS A 162 -13.40 -22.55 -2.99
N SER A 163 -12.77 -23.23 -2.03
CA SER A 163 -12.91 -22.89 -0.61
C SER A 163 -12.39 -21.47 -0.30
N PHE A 164 -11.26 -21.09 -0.89
CA PHE A 164 -10.67 -19.77 -0.66
C PHE A 164 -11.41 -18.64 -1.40
N ILE A 165 -12.05 -18.93 -2.53
CA ILE A 165 -12.97 -17.99 -3.20
C ILE A 165 -14.16 -17.69 -2.29
N GLU A 166 -14.80 -18.74 -1.72
CA GLU A 166 -15.92 -18.56 -0.80
C GLU A 166 -15.51 -17.79 0.46
N GLU A 167 -14.33 -18.08 1.00
CA GLU A 167 -13.77 -17.34 2.15
C GLU A 167 -13.49 -15.86 1.79
N ALA A 168 -12.88 -15.58 0.64
CA ALA A 168 -12.58 -14.22 0.23
C ALA A 168 -13.85 -13.38 0.01
N PHE A 169 -14.93 -13.97 -0.48
CA PHE A 169 -16.22 -13.29 -0.61
C PHE A 169 -16.89 -12.95 0.73
N ILE A 170 -16.44 -13.50 1.86
CA ILE A 170 -16.89 -13.05 3.18
C ILE A 170 -16.39 -11.63 3.48
N TYR A 171 -15.23 -11.26 2.93
CA TYR A 171 -14.61 -9.96 3.16
C TYR A 171 -15.03 -8.91 2.15
N GLU A 172 -15.29 -9.30 0.88
CA GLU A 172 -15.55 -8.34 -0.19
C GLU A 172 -16.24 -9.01 -1.39
N ASP A 173 -17.16 -8.29 -2.05
CA ASP A 173 -17.89 -8.78 -3.23
C ASP A 173 -17.02 -8.91 -4.48
N LYS A 174 -15.86 -8.26 -4.52
CA LYS A 174 -14.87 -8.34 -5.61
C LYS A 174 -13.58 -8.95 -5.11
N ILE A 175 -13.14 -10.01 -5.77
CA ILE A 175 -11.91 -10.72 -5.45
C ILE A 175 -11.01 -10.86 -6.68
N LEU A 176 -9.74 -11.03 -6.42
CA LEU A 176 -8.71 -11.24 -7.42
C LEU A 176 -8.13 -12.64 -7.27
N ILE A 177 -8.01 -13.35 -8.39
CA ILE A 177 -7.25 -14.59 -8.49
C ILE A 177 -6.05 -14.33 -9.37
N GLU A 178 -4.84 -14.65 -8.89
CA GLU A 178 -3.62 -14.42 -9.65
C GLU A 178 -2.67 -15.62 -9.63
N GLN A 179 -1.83 -15.70 -10.64
CA GLN A 179 -0.73 -16.66 -10.69
C GLN A 179 0.22 -16.40 -9.52
N TYR A 180 0.46 -17.42 -8.70
CA TYR A 180 1.48 -17.32 -7.66
C TYR A 180 2.88 -17.22 -8.29
N ILE A 181 3.65 -16.26 -7.85
CA ILE A 181 5.07 -16.12 -8.19
C ILE A 181 5.88 -16.57 -6.98
N SER A 182 6.73 -17.60 -7.16
CA SER A 182 7.68 -18.03 -6.15
C SER A 182 8.96 -17.23 -6.29
N GLY A 183 9.45 -16.65 -5.20
CA GLY A 183 10.70 -15.92 -5.27
C GLY A 183 10.93 -14.98 -4.10
N ARG A 184 11.80 -13.99 -4.32
CA ARG A 184 12.21 -12.99 -3.33
C ARG A 184 11.21 -11.83 -3.31
N GLU A 185 10.88 -11.34 -2.12
CA GLU A 185 9.95 -10.23 -1.93
C GLU A 185 10.72 -8.93 -1.67
N PHE A 186 10.32 -7.88 -2.39
CA PHE A 186 10.91 -6.54 -2.30
C PHE A 186 9.83 -5.48 -2.16
N THR A 187 10.23 -4.35 -1.59
CA THR A 187 9.44 -3.13 -1.63
C THR A 187 10.32 -1.94 -1.95
N VAL A 188 9.79 -1.02 -2.76
CA VAL A 188 10.51 0.17 -3.22
C VAL A 188 9.69 1.41 -2.88
N GLY A 189 10.25 2.27 -2.03
CA GLY A 189 9.65 3.55 -1.67
C GLY A 189 9.87 4.60 -2.75
N ILE A 190 8.90 5.49 -2.93
CA ILE A 190 9.00 6.68 -3.78
C ILE A 190 8.66 7.89 -2.91
N LEU A 191 9.54 8.91 -2.90
CA LEU A 191 9.34 10.18 -2.22
C LEU A 191 9.50 11.31 -3.24
N ASP A 192 8.43 12.03 -3.52
CA ASP A 192 8.31 12.97 -4.63
C ASP A 192 8.61 12.26 -5.97
N GLN A 193 9.73 12.48 -6.58
CA GLN A 193 10.17 11.74 -7.77
C GLN A 193 11.40 10.86 -7.50
N GLN A 194 11.88 10.89 -6.26
CA GLN A 194 13.04 10.12 -5.85
C GLN A 194 12.63 8.68 -5.51
N VAL A 195 13.24 7.73 -6.19
CA VAL A 195 13.12 6.31 -5.84
C VAL A 195 14.12 5.99 -4.74
N LEU A 196 13.62 5.45 -3.64
CA LEU A 196 14.43 5.08 -2.48
C LEU A 196 15.18 3.76 -2.74
N PRO A 197 16.19 3.43 -1.94
CA PRO A 197 16.84 2.12 -1.98
C PRO A 197 15.85 0.99 -1.80
N THR A 198 16.02 -0.09 -2.55
CA THR A 198 15.17 -1.28 -2.47
C THR A 198 15.33 -1.95 -1.12
N VAL A 199 14.20 -2.36 -0.53
CA VAL A 199 14.15 -3.15 0.70
C VAL A 199 13.73 -4.57 0.35
N GLU A 200 14.52 -5.57 0.75
CA GLU A 200 14.12 -6.97 0.68
C GLU A 200 13.42 -7.37 1.98
N ILE A 201 12.35 -8.14 1.84
CA ILE A 201 11.55 -8.67 2.94
C ILE A 201 11.77 -10.16 3.02
N THR A 202 12.31 -10.65 4.14
CA THR A 202 12.51 -12.08 4.37
C THR A 202 11.72 -12.54 5.59
N HIS A 203 11.12 -13.71 5.50
CA HIS A 203 10.34 -14.34 6.58
C HIS A 203 10.43 -15.86 6.49
N SER A 204 10.21 -16.54 7.61
CA SER A 204 10.29 -18.02 7.69
C SER A 204 9.04 -18.74 7.14
N HIS A 205 7.96 -17.99 6.88
CA HIS A 205 6.70 -18.55 6.40
C HIS A 205 6.69 -18.72 4.87
N SER A 206 6.05 -19.77 4.39
CA SER A 206 5.93 -20.07 2.95
C SER A 206 5.06 -19.05 2.18
N PHE A 207 4.44 -18.10 2.89
CA PHE A 207 3.59 -17.06 2.35
C PHE A 207 3.48 -15.89 3.33
N PHE A 208 3.55 -14.63 2.84
CA PHE A 208 3.50 -13.43 3.67
C PHE A 208 2.05 -13.11 4.09
N SER A 209 1.52 -13.94 4.99
CA SER A 209 0.16 -13.80 5.55
C SER A 209 0.07 -12.63 6.54
N HIS A 210 -1.17 -12.26 6.92
CA HIS A 210 -1.42 -11.28 7.98
C HIS A 210 -0.69 -11.62 9.30
N GLU A 211 -0.62 -12.90 9.65
CA GLU A 211 0.12 -13.33 10.84
C GLU A 211 1.62 -13.12 10.70
N ALA A 212 2.19 -13.36 9.50
CA ALA A 212 3.59 -13.09 9.21
C ALA A 212 3.92 -11.59 9.30
N LYS A 213 3.02 -10.70 8.83
CA LYS A 213 3.23 -9.23 8.89
C LYS A 213 3.27 -8.67 10.32
N PHE A 214 2.43 -9.16 11.24
CA PHE A 214 2.20 -8.49 12.53
C PHE A 214 2.55 -9.32 13.76
N LYS A 215 2.59 -10.65 13.64
CA LYS A 215 2.83 -11.55 14.77
C LYS A 215 4.17 -12.29 14.68
N ALA A 216 4.74 -12.42 13.49
CA ALA A 216 5.98 -13.12 13.31
C ALA A 216 7.15 -12.23 13.75
N ALA A 217 7.83 -12.64 14.81
CA ALA A 217 9.07 -12.01 15.29
C ALA A 217 10.26 -12.23 14.32
N ASP A 218 10.04 -12.96 13.23
CA ASP A 218 11.04 -13.44 12.28
C ASP A 218 11.02 -12.72 10.92
N THR A 219 10.11 -11.75 10.68
CA THR A 219 10.19 -10.89 9.50
C THR A 219 11.40 -9.96 9.63
N GLN A 220 12.30 -10.01 8.65
CA GLN A 220 13.47 -9.16 8.56
C GLN A 220 13.42 -8.27 7.32
N TYR A 221 13.96 -7.07 7.44
CA TYR A 221 14.06 -6.09 6.37
C TYR A 221 15.53 -5.81 6.10
N HIS A 222 15.96 -6.03 4.87
CA HIS A 222 17.33 -5.77 4.44
C HIS A 222 17.33 -4.56 3.51
N CYS A 223 18.00 -3.48 3.94
CA CYS A 223 18.10 -2.24 3.17
C CYS A 223 19.55 -1.73 3.20
N PRO A 224 20.20 -1.53 2.04
CA PRO A 224 19.72 -1.88 0.71
C PRO A 224 19.60 -3.39 0.53
N ALA A 225 18.72 -3.84 -0.38
CA ALA A 225 18.59 -5.24 -0.75
C ALA A 225 19.86 -5.77 -1.43
N GLU A 226 20.15 -7.07 -1.27
CA GLU A 226 21.26 -7.71 -1.99
C GLU A 226 20.89 -7.97 -3.45
N LEU A 227 21.05 -6.95 -4.29
CA LEU A 227 20.83 -6.96 -5.73
C LEU A 227 22.09 -6.52 -6.47
N SER A 228 22.29 -7.02 -7.70
CA SER A 228 23.27 -6.43 -8.60
C SER A 228 22.87 -5.02 -9.01
N ALA A 229 23.80 -4.21 -9.49
CA ALA A 229 23.50 -2.85 -9.96
C ALA A 229 22.41 -2.84 -11.03
N ASP A 230 22.46 -3.78 -11.98
CA ASP A 230 21.46 -3.90 -13.05
C ASP A 230 20.09 -4.29 -12.50
N GLN A 231 20.02 -5.21 -11.55
CA GLN A 231 18.77 -5.59 -10.88
C GLN A 231 18.16 -4.45 -10.09
N GLU A 232 18.99 -3.69 -9.35
CA GLU A 232 18.54 -2.51 -8.61
C GLU A 232 18.00 -1.43 -9.56
N GLU A 233 18.63 -1.20 -10.71
CA GLU A 233 18.13 -0.27 -11.72
C GLU A 233 16.77 -0.73 -12.28
N ILE A 234 16.63 -2.00 -12.65
CA ILE A 234 15.41 -2.57 -13.21
C ILE A 234 14.25 -2.49 -12.22
N ILE A 235 14.45 -2.94 -10.97
CA ILE A 235 13.39 -2.96 -9.96
C ILE A 235 12.92 -1.54 -9.61
N ARG A 236 13.85 -0.58 -9.51
CA ARG A 236 13.53 0.83 -9.24
C ARG A 236 12.78 1.48 -10.41
N ALA A 237 13.18 1.18 -11.64
CA ALA A 237 12.47 1.65 -12.84
C ALA A 237 11.05 1.07 -12.92
N LEU A 238 10.88 -0.22 -12.60
CA LEU A 238 9.57 -0.87 -12.52
C LEU A 238 8.69 -0.20 -11.46
N ALA A 239 9.21 0.00 -10.24
CA ALA A 239 8.47 0.63 -9.15
C ALA A 239 8.01 2.05 -9.51
N LEU A 240 8.89 2.88 -10.06
CA LEU A 240 8.54 4.23 -10.46
C LEU A 240 7.49 4.25 -11.59
N SER A 241 7.63 3.35 -12.56
CA SER A 241 6.67 3.21 -13.67
C SER A 241 5.30 2.75 -13.15
N ALA A 242 5.27 1.77 -12.24
CA ALA A 242 4.05 1.26 -11.62
C ALA A 242 3.32 2.34 -10.79
N PHE A 243 4.07 3.12 -10.01
CA PHE A 243 3.55 4.23 -9.23
C PHE A 243 2.95 5.34 -10.11
N ARG A 244 3.67 5.74 -11.17
CA ARG A 244 3.23 6.78 -12.11
C ARG A 244 2.05 6.35 -12.96
N ALA A 245 1.94 5.08 -13.31
CA ALA A 245 0.86 4.59 -14.18
C ALA A 245 -0.53 4.83 -13.58
N ILE A 246 -0.67 4.80 -12.27
CA ILE A 246 -1.92 5.13 -11.57
C ILE A 246 -2.04 6.61 -11.20
N ASN A 247 -1.13 7.47 -11.69
CA ASN A 247 -1.01 8.88 -11.31
C ASN A 247 -0.76 9.12 -9.82
N ALA A 248 -0.16 8.17 -9.11
CA ALA A 248 0.24 8.37 -7.74
C ALA A 248 1.30 9.47 -7.62
N SER A 249 1.27 10.22 -6.52
CA SER A 249 2.11 11.39 -6.28
C SER A 249 2.50 11.54 -4.81
N GLY A 250 3.42 12.46 -4.54
CA GLY A 250 3.92 12.75 -3.21
C GLY A 250 4.80 11.64 -2.67
N TRP A 251 4.23 10.61 -2.10
CA TRP A 251 4.97 9.48 -1.55
C TRP A 251 4.15 8.18 -1.61
N GLY A 252 4.83 7.06 -1.53
CA GLY A 252 4.23 5.74 -1.54
C GLY A 252 5.26 4.65 -1.71
N ARG A 253 4.82 3.41 -1.86
CA ARG A 253 5.70 2.29 -2.16
C ARG A 253 5.03 1.31 -3.12
N VAL A 254 5.86 0.55 -3.83
CA VAL A 254 5.43 -0.54 -4.71
C VAL A 254 6.04 -1.83 -4.20
N ASP A 255 5.19 -2.84 -3.99
CA ASP A 255 5.61 -4.17 -3.56
C ASP A 255 5.84 -5.04 -4.81
N ILE A 256 6.96 -5.76 -4.84
CA ILE A 256 7.49 -6.44 -6.03
C ILE A 256 7.98 -7.83 -5.62
N ILE A 257 7.75 -8.82 -6.48
CA ILE A 257 8.35 -10.16 -6.34
C ILE A 257 9.31 -10.39 -7.51
N ALA A 258 10.51 -10.91 -7.21
CA ALA A 258 11.39 -11.45 -8.24
C ALA A 258 11.24 -12.96 -8.26
N ASP A 259 10.98 -13.54 -9.45
CA ASP A 259 10.95 -14.99 -9.61
C ASP A 259 12.36 -15.61 -9.56
N GLU A 260 12.44 -16.94 -9.61
CA GLU A 260 13.69 -17.69 -9.58
C GLU A 260 14.63 -17.38 -10.77
N ASN A 261 14.10 -16.84 -11.87
CA ASN A 261 14.86 -16.42 -13.04
C ASN A 261 15.29 -14.94 -12.96
N GLY A 262 14.90 -14.23 -11.90
CA GLY A 262 15.22 -12.81 -11.69
C GLY A 262 14.30 -11.84 -12.42
N TYR A 263 13.13 -12.28 -12.93
CA TYR A 263 12.12 -11.37 -13.48
C TYR A 263 11.30 -10.73 -12.36
N PHE A 264 11.11 -9.43 -12.42
CA PHE A 264 10.38 -8.65 -11.43
C PHE A 264 8.92 -8.45 -11.84
N TYR A 265 8.02 -8.62 -10.86
CA TYR A 265 6.57 -8.48 -11.01
C TYR A 265 6.03 -7.50 -9.96
N ALA A 266 5.40 -6.40 -10.39
CA ALA A 266 4.70 -5.49 -9.49
C ALA A 266 3.43 -6.17 -8.94
N ILE A 267 3.26 -6.16 -7.62
CA ILE A 267 2.19 -6.86 -6.90
C ILE A 267 1.09 -5.91 -6.48
N GLU A 268 1.47 -4.84 -5.76
CA GLU A 268 0.55 -3.80 -5.29
C GLU A 268 1.28 -2.47 -5.13
N VAL A 269 0.50 -1.39 -5.12
CA VAL A 269 0.97 -0.04 -4.78
C VAL A 269 0.28 0.41 -3.50
N ASN A 270 1.06 1.05 -2.63
CA ASN A 270 0.62 1.55 -1.33
C ASN A 270 0.77 3.07 -1.35
N THR A 271 -0.35 3.79 -1.36
CA THR A 271 -0.36 5.25 -1.48
C THR A 271 -0.22 5.98 -0.14
N ALA A 272 -0.35 5.26 0.98
CA ALA A 272 -0.16 5.75 2.34
C ALA A 272 0.54 4.69 3.21
N PRO A 273 1.84 4.39 2.95
CA PRO A 273 2.54 3.36 3.71
C PRO A 273 2.66 3.71 5.19
N GLY A 274 2.80 2.67 6.03
CA GLY A 274 2.98 2.81 7.46
C GLY A 274 4.17 3.72 7.82
N MET A 275 3.97 4.61 8.79
CA MET A 275 4.94 5.61 9.25
C MET A 275 5.24 5.45 10.75
N THR A 276 5.61 4.24 11.15
CA THR A 276 6.26 4.02 12.44
C THR A 276 7.77 4.00 12.28
N THR A 277 8.53 4.13 13.35
CA THR A 277 10.01 4.07 13.31
C THR A 277 10.55 2.69 12.87
N ARG A 278 9.70 1.67 12.74
CA ARG A 278 10.05 0.32 12.25
C ARG A 278 9.49 0.04 10.86
N SER A 279 8.83 1.00 10.24
CA SER A 279 8.26 0.83 8.91
C SER A 279 9.35 0.85 7.83
N VAL A 280 9.12 0.12 6.75
CA VAL A 280 10.10 -0.02 5.65
C VAL A 280 10.38 1.29 4.93
N PHE A 281 9.41 2.22 4.88
CA PHE A 281 9.61 3.50 4.22
C PHE A 281 10.66 4.38 4.95
N PRO A 282 10.56 4.62 6.27
CA PRO A 282 11.63 5.28 7.04
C PRO A 282 12.96 4.54 6.99
N LEU A 283 12.97 3.21 6.99
CA LEU A 283 14.19 2.42 6.84
C LEU A 283 14.93 2.75 5.54
N ALA A 284 14.18 2.88 4.43
CA ALA A 284 14.76 3.19 3.13
C ALA A 284 15.28 4.64 3.05
N THR A 285 14.63 5.61 3.70
CA THR A 285 15.11 7.00 3.76
C THR A 285 16.36 7.15 4.63
N GLU A 286 16.46 6.38 5.72
CA GLU A 286 17.62 6.36 6.60
C GLU A 286 18.90 5.93 5.86
N GLN A 287 18.80 5.01 4.89
CA GLN A 287 19.91 4.63 4.02
C GLN A 287 20.45 5.78 3.15
N LEU A 288 19.65 6.82 2.95
CA LEU A 288 20.06 8.04 2.26
C LEU A 288 20.52 9.14 3.24
N GLY A 289 20.62 8.84 4.53
CA GLY A 289 20.97 9.80 5.58
C GLY A 289 19.82 10.75 5.96
N ILE A 290 18.58 10.43 5.57
CA ILE A 290 17.37 11.20 5.89
C ILE A 290 16.71 10.52 7.10
N ASP A 291 16.76 11.16 8.25
CA ASP A 291 16.16 10.64 9.47
C ASP A 291 14.61 10.65 9.42
N PHE A 292 13.99 10.07 10.44
CA PHE A 292 12.52 9.97 10.49
C PHE A 292 11.83 11.34 10.45
N ASP A 293 12.37 12.33 11.19
CA ASP A 293 11.77 13.66 11.29
C ASP A 293 11.90 14.40 9.96
N ASP A 294 13.06 14.27 9.29
CA ASP A 294 13.31 14.83 7.96
C ASP A 294 12.45 14.15 6.90
N THR A 295 12.25 12.83 7.01
CA THR A 295 11.35 12.08 6.13
C THR A 295 9.91 12.57 6.24
N VAL A 296 9.39 12.73 7.46
CA VAL A 296 8.04 13.25 7.70
C VAL A 296 7.88 14.67 7.17
N GLU A 297 8.88 15.53 7.39
CA GLU A 297 8.87 16.89 6.85
C GLU A 297 8.93 16.90 5.31
N ALA A 298 9.73 16.04 4.70
CA ALA A 298 9.82 15.91 3.25
C ALA A 298 8.48 15.49 2.65
N ILE A 299 7.78 14.50 3.23
CA ILE A 299 6.43 14.10 2.83
C ILE A 299 5.46 15.27 2.95
N LEU A 300 5.49 16.03 4.04
CA LEU A 300 4.62 17.20 4.24
C LEU A 300 4.90 18.30 3.20
N ARG A 301 6.11 18.43 2.71
CA ARG A 301 6.46 19.41 1.67
C ARG A 301 5.88 19.07 0.30
N CYS A 302 5.62 17.79 0.03
CA CYS A 302 5.00 17.32 -1.23
C CYS A 302 3.49 17.63 -1.33
N ALA A 303 2.86 18.11 -0.25
CA ALA A 303 1.43 18.44 -0.19
C ALA A 303 1.12 19.84 -0.74
#